data_a932308c7a40295cd30edf8d00f1bc47
#
_entry.id   a932308c7a40295cd30edf8d00f1bc47
#
_cell.length_a   1.000
_cell.length_b   1.000
_cell.length_c   1.000
_cell.angle_alpha   90.00
_cell.angle_beta   90.00
_cell.angle_gamma   90.00
#
_symmetry.space_group_name_H-M   'P 1'
#
loop_
_entity.id
_entity.type
_entity.pdbx_description
1 polymer ?
#
loop_
_entity_poly.entity_id
_entity_poly.type
_entity_poly.pdbx_seq_one_letter_code
_entity_poly.pdbx_strand_id
1 'polypeptide(L)'
;SCLARETEVELNIFKEKPSKQMIVNKERVGERTAYITFMAPYAQIDSIWVKDVPAENLITQFNIMQDSLEIWVNDPRPQPDTMFLNVKYLKTDTLGMLNSFTEELKLVKPKKTAGKSSTKDTKKEDTLAVFNLEAKPETVEQYGFTIEFTYPLVESAFDSLVFRSVNPRQQEAIGKYTVVQDSLNLRKYVVTPVEKLQ
;
A
#
# COMPACT_ATOMS: atom_id res chain seq x y z
N SER A 1 15.30 -39.83 41.54
CA SER A 1 14.40 -38.68 41.74
C SER A 1 14.45 -37.78 40.48
N CYS A 2 13.40 -37.87 39.63
CA CYS A 2 13.23 -36.93 38.54
C CYS A 2 12.65 -35.64 39.10
N LEU A 3 13.45 -34.58 39.09
CA LEU A 3 12.95 -33.22 39.32
C LEU A 3 12.17 -32.81 38.04
N ALA A 4 10.84 -32.68 38.19
CA ALA A 4 10.01 -32.04 37.18
C ALA A 4 10.46 -30.57 37.06
N ARG A 5 10.93 -30.16 35.87
CA ARG A 5 11.12 -28.75 35.56
C ARG A 5 9.72 -28.13 35.43
N GLU A 6 9.42 -27.22 36.33
CA GLU A 6 8.28 -26.31 36.13
C GLU A 6 8.56 -25.51 34.88
N THR A 7 7.75 -25.76 33.86
CA THR A 7 7.70 -24.92 32.64
C THR A 7 6.71 -23.80 32.92
N GLU A 8 7.19 -22.60 33.15
CA GLU A 8 6.34 -21.41 33.14
C GLU A 8 5.82 -21.22 31.71
N VAL A 9 4.51 -21.31 31.57
CA VAL A 9 3.83 -20.96 30.32
C VAL A 9 3.33 -19.53 30.48
N GLU A 10 3.96 -18.61 29.78
CA GLU A 10 3.53 -17.21 29.72
C GLU A 10 2.27 -17.11 28.87
N LEU A 11 1.11 -16.96 29.51
CA LEU A 11 -0.15 -16.71 28.86
C LEU A 11 -0.27 -15.22 28.54
N ASN A 12 -0.01 -14.82 27.33
CA ASN A 12 -0.34 -13.48 26.84
C ASN A 12 -1.86 -13.35 26.69
N ILE A 13 -2.48 -12.60 27.59
CA ILE A 13 -3.89 -12.23 27.49
C ILE A 13 -4.00 -11.24 26.32
N PHE A 14 -4.62 -11.68 25.24
CA PHE A 14 -4.89 -10.80 24.10
C PHE A 14 -5.80 -9.65 24.55
N LYS A 15 -5.35 -8.42 24.23
CA LYS A 15 -6.17 -7.24 24.44
C LYS A 15 -7.47 -7.43 23.64
N GLU A 16 -8.62 -7.31 24.28
CA GLU A 16 -9.90 -7.38 23.58
C GLU A 16 -9.91 -6.43 22.39
N LYS A 17 -10.33 -6.95 21.23
CA LYS A 17 -10.48 -6.12 20.03
C LYS A 17 -11.53 -5.04 20.34
N PRO A 18 -11.31 -3.79 19.90
CA PRO A 18 -12.31 -2.73 20.09
C PRO A 18 -13.66 -3.19 19.55
N SER A 19 -14.68 -3.11 20.37
CA SER A 19 -16.05 -3.49 19.98
C SER A 19 -16.74 -2.41 19.15
N LYS A 20 -16.16 -1.21 19.10
CA LYS A 20 -16.72 -0.06 18.37
C LYS A 20 -16.02 0.15 17.05
N GLN A 21 -16.82 0.30 16.00
CA GLN A 21 -16.32 0.61 14.66
C GLN A 21 -16.57 2.08 14.33
N MET A 22 -15.50 2.80 14.04
CA MET A 22 -15.53 4.20 13.61
C MET A 22 -14.19 4.60 12.98
N ILE A 23 -14.18 5.66 12.19
CA ILE A 23 -12.95 6.27 11.71
C ILE A 23 -12.28 7.03 12.85
N VAL A 24 -11.03 6.70 13.16
CA VAL A 24 -10.25 7.32 14.24
C VAL A 24 -9.14 8.23 13.75
N ASN A 25 -8.63 7.98 12.55
CA ASN A 25 -7.63 8.83 11.92
C ASN A 25 -7.90 8.99 10.44
N LYS A 26 -7.53 10.15 9.92
CA LYS A 26 -7.58 10.50 8.51
C LYS A 26 -6.43 11.42 8.19
N GLU A 27 -5.68 11.09 7.18
CA GLU A 27 -4.49 11.83 6.80
C GLU A 27 -4.34 11.90 5.28
N ARG A 28 -3.90 13.04 4.78
CA ARG A 28 -3.47 13.21 3.40
C ARG A 28 -1.96 13.36 3.39
N VAL A 29 -1.26 12.33 2.92
CA VAL A 29 0.22 12.26 2.96
C VAL A 29 0.88 12.86 1.73
N GLY A 30 0.12 13.00 0.64
CA GLY A 30 0.60 13.56 -0.62
C GLY A 30 -0.48 14.32 -1.36
N GLU A 31 -0.19 14.72 -2.58
CA GLU A 31 -1.19 15.38 -3.43
C GLU A 31 -2.35 14.45 -3.76
N ARG A 32 -2.06 13.18 -4.00
CA ARG A 32 -3.01 12.18 -4.51
C ARG A 32 -3.19 10.98 -3.59
N THR A 33 -2.57 10.98 -2.41
CA THR A 33 -2.59 9.85 -1.49
C THR A 33 -3.16 10.25 -0.15
N ALA A 34 -4.09 9.45 0.35
CA ALA A 34 -4.71 9.61 1.65
C ALA A 34 -4.81 8.27 2.39
N TYR A 35 -4.88 8.33 3.71
CA TYR A 35 -5.08 7.19 4.59
C TYR A 35 -6.27 7.43 5.51
N ILE A 36 -6.99 6.35 5.78
CA ILE A 36 -8.04 6.30 6.81
C ILE A 36 -7.73 5.13 7.73
N THR A 37 -7.85 5.34 9.04
CA THR A 37 -7.70 4.27 10.02
C THR A 37 -9.01 4.11 10.78
N PHE A 38 -9.45 2.87 10.92
CA PHE A 38 -10.63 2.47 11.67
C PHE A 38 -10.23 1.98 13.06
N MET A 39 -11.13 2.11 14.02
CA MET A 39 -10.89 1.69 15.41
C MET A 39 -10.83 0.17 15.57
N ALA A 40 -11.67 -0.56 14.86
CA ALA A 40 -11.73 -2.00 14.89
C ALA A 40 -11.32 -2.61 13.53
N PRO A 41 -10.73 -3.81 13.52
CA PRO A 41 -10.43 -4.53 12.29
C PRO A 41 -11.70 -4.95 11.55
N TYR A 42 -11.53 -5.34 10.29
CA TYR A 42 -12.58 -5.80 9.38
C TYR A 42 -13.67 -4.75 9.13
N ALA A 43 -13.23 -3.50 8.91
CA ALA A 43 -14.11 -2.42 8.52
C ALA A 43 -14.86 -2.75 7.22
N GLN A 44 -16.16 -2.53 7.22
CA GLN A 44 -17.02 -2.78 6.06
C GLN A 44 -17.39 -1.44 5.42
N ILE A 45 -16.88 -1.22 4.21
CA ILE A 45 -17.16 -0.02 3.42
C ILE A 45 -18.17 -0.38 2.33
N ASP A 46 -19.29 0.32 2.30
CA ASP A 46 -20.30 0.18 1.25
C ASP A 46 -19.86 0.92 -0.03
N SER A 47 -19.38 2.16 0.15
CA SER A 47 -18.91 3.00 -0.95
C SER A 47 -17.95 4.09 -0.46
N ILE A 48 -17.08 4.52 -1.38
CA ILE A 48 -16.13 5.60 -1.15
C ILE A 48 -16.03 6.45 -2.41
N TRP A 49 -16.02 7.77 -2.26
CA TRP A 49 -15.82 8.69 -3.38
C TRP A 49 -15.18 9.99 -2.95
N VAL A 50 -14.45 10.60 -3.85
CA VAL A 50 -13.87 11.93 -3.70
C VAL A 50 -14.69 12.90 -4.54
N LYS A 51 -15.02 14.06 -3.97
CA LYS A 51 -15.75 15.09 -4.71
C LYS A 51 -14.97 15.49 -5.97
N ASP A 52 -15.66 15.59 -7.09
CA ASP A 52 -15.13 16.00 -8.40
C ASP A 52 -14.09 15.03 -9.01
N VAL A 53 -13.96 13.81 -8.48
CA VAL A 53 -13.11 12.75 -9.02
C VAL A 53 -14.00 11.59 -9.49
N PRO A 54 -13.85 11.14 -10.76
CA PRO A 54 -14.54 9.95 -11.26
C PRO A 54 -14.19 8.70 -10.46
N ALA A 55 -15.14 7.79 -10.27
CA ALA A 55 -14.96 6.59 -9.46
C ALA A 55 -13.84 5.67 -10.00
N GLU A 56 -13.69 5.60 -11.32
CA GLU A 56 -12.64 4.83 -12.01
C GLU A 56 -11.22 5.34 -11.73
N ASN A 57 -11.10 6.59 -11.29
CA ASN A 57 -9.82 7.20 -10.93
C ASN A 57 -9.49 7.05 -9.45
N LEU A 58 -10.32 6.34 -8.69
CA LEU A 58 -10.08 6.10 -7.27
C LEU A 58 -9.62 4.66 -7.04
N ILE A 59 -8.41 4.50 -6.57
CA ILE A 59 -7.84 3.19 -6.23
C ILE A 59 -7.77 3.10 -4.72
N THR A 60 -8.23 2.00 -4.16
CA THR A 60 -8.23 1.78 -2.71
C THR A 60 -7.69 0.41 -2.35
N GLN A 61 -6.98 0.33 -1.25
CA GLN A 61 -6.48 -0.92 -0.72
C GLN A 61 -6.53 -0.94 0.81
N PHE A 62 -7.13 -1.99 1.34
CA PHE A 62 -7.04 -2.31 2.76
C PHE A 62 -5.72 -3.03 3.11
N ASN A 63 -5.25 -2.81 4.33
CA ASN A 63 -4.27 -3.71 4.93
C ASN A 63 -4.91 -5.06 5.29
N ILE A 64 -4.09 -6.04 5.71
CA ILE A 64 -4.53 -7.41 6.06
C ILE A 64 -5.63 -7.42 7.13
N MET A 65 -5.55 -6.52 8.11
CA MET A 65 -6.52 -6.44 9.21
C MET A 65 -7.78 -5.67 8.82
N GLN A 66 -7.82 -5.04 7.66
CA GLN A 66 -8.91 -4.19 7.19
C GLN A 66 -9.28 -3.08 8.19
N ASP A 67 -8.28 -2.55 8.88
CA ASP A 67 -8.39 -1.42 9.80
C ASP A 67 -7.70 -0.16 9.29
N SER A 68 -6.96 -0.27 8.20
CA SER A 68 -6.32 0.85 7.52
C SER A 68 -6.55 0.77 6.02
N LEU A 69 -7.08 1.84 5.45
CA LEU A 69 -7.37 1.98 4.03
C LEU A 69 -6.45 3.03 3.42
N GLU A 70 -5.68 2.62 2.43
CA GLU A 70 -4.91 3.49 1.57
C GLU A 70 -5.73 3.86 0.33
N ILE A 71 -5.68 5.13 -0.06
CA ILE A 71 -6.50 5.69 -1.13
C ILE A 71 -5.61 6.50 -2.05
N TRP A 72 -5.68 6.19 -3.36
CA TRP A 72 -4.96 6.92 -4.41
C TRP A 72 -5.93 7.49 -5.42
N VAL A 73 -5.69 8.75 -5.78
CA VAL A 73 -6.43 9.45 -6.82
C VAL A 73 -5.59 9.45 -8.10
N ASN A 74 -6.00 8.64 -9.08
CA ASN A 74 -5.38 8.57 -10.41
C ASN A 74 -6.00 9.59 -11.36
N ASP A 75 -5.89 10.88 -11.04
CA ASP A 75 -6.35 11.98 -11.87
C ASP A 75 -5.16 12.85 -12.26
N PRO A 76 -4.87 13.06 -13.56
CA PRO A 76 -3.74 13.87 -14.02
C PRO A 76 -3.89 15.35 -13.66
N ARG A 77 -5.11 15.81 -13.36
CA ARG A 77 -5.36 17.20 -12.97
C ARG A 77 -4.74 17.52 -11.60
N PRO A 78 -4.28 18.75 -11.38
CA PRO A 78 -3.83 19.19 -10.06
C PRO A 78 -4.95 18.99 -9.03
N GLN A 79 -4.63 18.39 -7.91
CA GLN A 79 -5.59 18.16 -6.85
C GLN A 79 -5.70 19.40 -5.94
N PRO A 80 -6.91 19.77 -5.49
CA PRO A 80 -7.12 20.92 -4.62
C PRO A 80 -6.38 20.76 -3.28
N ASP A 81 -6.05 21.85 -2.61
CA ASP A 81 -5.41 21.83 -1.30
C ASP A 81 -6.25 21.11 -0.24
N THR A 82 -7.57 21.15 -0.40
CA THR A 82 -8.53 20.43 0.43
C THR A 82 -9.28 19.42 -0.43
N MET A 83 -9.17 18.15 -0.08
CA MET A 83 -9.92 17.04 -0.67
C MET A 83 -11.08 16.67 0.25
N PHE A 84 -12.28 16.54 -0.32
CA PHE A 84 -13.45 16.03 0.40
C PHE A 84 -13.69 14.58 0.01
N LEU A 85 -13.40 13.70 0.95
CA LEU A 85 -13.55 12.26 0.80
C LEU A 85 -14.79 11.81 1.56
N ASN A 86 -15.71 11.17 0.89
CA ASN A 86 -16.92 10.62 1.48
C ASN A 86 -16.76 9.10 1.61
N VAL A 87 -17.07 8.60 2.79
CA VAL A 87 -17.00 7.16 3.10
C VAL A 87 -18.32 6.72 3.69
N LYS A 88 -18.96 5.79 3.02
CA LYS A 88 -20.14 5.10 3.54
C LYS A 88 -19.74 3.74 4.08
N TYR A 89 -19.91 3.52 5.37
CA TYR A 89 -19.41 2.34 6.06
C TYR A 89 -20.29 1.97 7.26
N LEU A 90 -20.11 0.77 7.79
CA LEU A 90 -20.78 0.35 9.01
C LEU A 90 -20.10 0.96 10.23
N LYS A 91 -20.78 1.87 10.90
CA LYS A 91 -20.35 2.57 12.11
C LYS A 91 -21.16 2.12 13.31
N THR A 92 -20.51 1.99 14.46
CA THR A 92 -21.20 1.69 15.71
C THR A 92 -21.92 2.93 16.22
N ASP A 93 -23.21 2.83 16.45
CA ASP A 93 -24.05 3.88 17.00
C ASP A 93 -23.96 3.96 18.54
N THR A 94 -24.76 4.85 19.15
CA THR A 94 -24.80 5.05 20.59
C THR A 94 -25.35 3.85 21.37
N LEU A 95 -26.09 2.96 20.71
CA LEU A 95 -26.67 1.73 21.28
C LEU A 95 -25.72 0.52 21.09
N GLY A 96 -24.57 0.70 20.46
CA GLY A 96 -23.62 -0.36 20.17
C GLY A 96 -23.95 -1.19 18.93
N MET A 97 -24.91 -0.75 18.11
CA MET A 97 -25.30 -1.44 16.88
C MET A 97 -24.54 -0.89 15.67
N LEU A 98 -24.19 -1.77 14.73
CA LEU A 98 -23.58 -1.39 13.47
C LEU A 98 -24.66 -0.91 12.49
N ASN A 99 -24.56 0.34 12.08
CA ASN A 99 -25.45 0.96 11.12
C ASN A 99 -24.67 1.62 9.99
N SER A 100 -25.23 1.61 8.78
CA SER A 100 -24.63 2.29 7.64
C SER A 100 -24.65 3.80 7.85
N PHE A 101 -23.47 4.41 7.78
CA PHE A 101 -23.27 5.85 8.01
C PHE A 101 -22.37 6.43 6.93
N THR A 102 -22.72 7.61 6.42
CA THR A 102 -21.87 8.34 5.48
C THR A 102 -21.18 9.47 6.22
N GLU A 103 -19.85 9.48 6.13
CA GLU A 103 -19.01 10.50 6.76
C GLU A 103 -18.21 11.25 5.70
N GLU A 104 -18.30 12.59 5.70
CA GLU A 104 -17.46 13.44 4.86
C GLU A 104 -16.19 13.80 5.62
N LEU A 105 -15.06 13.44 5.05
CA LEU A 105 -13.74 13.66 5.59
C LEU A 105 -13.06 14.80 4.83
N LYS A 106 -12.72 15.86 5.55
CA LYS A 106 -11.93 16.96 5.01
C LYS A 106 -10.44 16.64 5.18
N LEU A 107 -9.72 16.51 4.07
CA LEU A 107 -8.32 16.15 4.01
C LEU A 107 -7.52 17.32 3.42
N VAL A 108 -6.64 17.91 4.21
CA VAL A 108 -5.83 19.06 3.81
C VAL A 108 -4.46 18.57 3.34
N LYS A 109 -3.98 19.12 2.23
CA LYS A 109 -2.64 18.82 1.69
C LYS A 109 -1.57 19.14 2.75
N PRO A 110 -0.59 18.25 2.99
CA PRO A 110 0.48 18.51 3.94
C PRO A 110 1.27 19.74 3.51
N LYS A 111 1.53 20.65 4.45
CA LYS A 111 2.40 21.80 4.19
C LYS A 111 3.81 21.28 3.94
N LYS A 112 4.42 21.67 2.81
CA LYS A 112 5.84 21.42 2.57
C LYS A 112 6.62 22.12 3.71
N THR A 113 7.12 21.36 4.66
CA THR A 113 8.10 21.88 5.63
C THR A 113 9.33 22.27 4.83
N ALA A 114 9.64 23.57 4.80
CA ALA A 114 10.85 24.10 4.18
C ALA A 114 12.06 23.64 4.98
N GLY A 115 12.48 22.39 4.79
CA GLY A 115 13.79 21.90 5.16
C GLY A 115 14.80 22.56 4.22
N LYS A 116 15.74 23.32 4.77
CA LYS A 116 16.88 23.90 4.05
C LYS A 116 17.65 22.77 3.35
N SER A 117 17.39 22.57 2.09
CA SER A 117 18.30 21.88 1.17
C SER A 117 18.44 22.79 -0.04
N SER A 118 19.59 23.42 -0.10
CA SER A 118 20.05 24.21 -1.23
C SER A 118 20.36 23.28 -2.39
N THR A 119 19.43 23.10 -3.28
CA THR A 119 19.74 22.82 -4.70
C THR A 119 18.51 23.24 -5.51
N LYS A 120 18.72 24.23 -6.37
CA LYS A 120 17.77 24.65 -7.41
C LYS A 120 17.58 23.48 -8.37
N ASP A 121 16.56 22.70 -8.12
CA ASP A 121 15.89 21.93 -9.15
C ASP A 121 14.40 22.11 -8.91
N THR A 122 13.76 22.81 -9.82
CA THR A 122 12.32 22.80 -10.02
C THR A 122 11.93 21.35 -10.31
N LYS A 123 11.76 20.54 -9.26
CA LYS A 123 11.13 19.22 -9.40
C LYS A 123 9.72 19.47 -9.92
N LYS A 124 9.52 19.31 -11.23
CA LYS A 124 8.26 18.80 -11.75
C LYS A 124 7.88 17.65 -10.84
N GLU A 125 6.70 17.68 -10.21
CA GLU A 125 6.15 16.51 -9.54
C GLU A 125 6.20 15.40 -10.58
N ASP A 126 7.08 14.42 -10.35
CA ASP A 126 7.27 13.31 -11.27
C ASP A 126 5.96 12.54 -11.34
N THR A 127 5.31 12.63 -12.47
CA THR A 127 4.19 11.76 -12.84
C THR A 127 4.66 10.34 -13.10
N LEU A 128 5.97 10.10 -13.04
CA LEU A 128 6.58 8.80 -13.21
C LEU A 128 6.62 8.07 -11.85
N ALA A 129 6.06 6.87 -11.83
CA ALA A 129 6.18 5.99 -10.69
C ALA A 129 7.67 5.63 -10.49
N VAL A 130 8.23 6.07 -9.38
CA VAL A 130 9.56 5.64 -8.94
C VAL A 130 9.42 4.26 -8.32
N PHE A 131 10.35 3.36 -8.59
CA PHE A 131 10.34 2.02 -8.02
C PHE A 131 11.55 1.78 -7.13
N ASN A 132 11.37 0.93 -6.13
CA ASN A 132 12.43 0.33 -5.33
C ASN A 132 12.57 -1.13 -5.75
N LEU A 133 13.81 -1.60 -5.91
CA LEU A 133 14.10 -2.98 -6.29
C LEU A 133 14.79 -3.67 -5.11
N GLU A 134 14.18 -4.74 -4.63
CA GLU A 134 14.76 -5.60 -3.60
C GLU A 134 15.09 -6.97 -4.21
N ALA A 135 16.38 -7.25 -4.30
CA ALA A 135 16.90 -8.53 -4.78
C ALA A 135 17.89 -9.09 -3.76
N LYS A 136 17.75 -10.38 -3.46
CA LYS A 136 18.73 -11.14 -2.67
C LYS A 136 19.45 -12.09 -3.64
N PRO A 137 20.71 -11.87 -3.97
CA PRO A 137 21.43 -12.66 -4.98
C PRO A 137 21.35 -14.16 -4.75
N GLU A 138 21.39 -14.59 -3.47
CA GLU A 138 21.42 -16.01 -3.09
C GLU A 138 20.09 -16.72 -3.32
N THR A 139 18.99 -15.98 -3.44
CA THR A 139 17.64 -16.56 -3.52
C THR A 139 16.86 -16.12 -4.75
N VAL A 140 17.44 -15.29 -5.61
CA VAL A 140 16.79 -14.77 -6.84
C VAL A 140 16.32 -15.90 -7.77
N GLU A 141 17.09 -16.98 -7.90
CA GLU A 141 16.69 -18.11 -8.73
C GLU A 141 15.41 -18.80 -8.23
N GLN A 142 15.23 -18.87 -6.91
CA GLN A 142 14.14 -19.61 -6.30
C GLN A 142 12.90 -18.72 -6.04
N TYR A 143 13.12 -17.50 -5.57
CA TYR A 143 12.06 -16.61 -5.11
C TYR A 143 11.89 -15.36 -5.96
N GLY A 144 12.78 -15.15 -6.94
CA GLY A 144 12.78 -13.94 -7.75
C GLY A 144 13.24 -12.71 -6.98
N PHE A 145 12.86 -11.56 -7.47
CA PHE A 145 13.08 -10.26 -6.84
C PHE A 145 11.80 -9.43 -6.86
N THR A 146 11.77 -8.43 -6.00
CA THR A 146 10.58 -7.60 -5.82
C THR A 146 10.83 -6.21 -6.39
N ILE A 147 9.84 -5.70 -7.11
CA ILE A 147 9.75 -4.30 -7.54
C ILE A 147 8.57 -3.68 -6.81
N GLU A 148 8.80 -2.60 -6.07
CA GLU A 148 7.75 -1.84 -5.41
C GLU A 148 7.73 -0.42 -5.95
N PHE A 149 6.56 -0.01 -6.48
CA PHE A 149 6.34 1.32 -7.03
C PHE A 149 5.81 2.27 -5.95
N THR A 150 6.05 3.57 -6.14
CA THR A 150 5.52 4.61 -5.25
C THR A 150 3.99 4.66 -5.28
N TYR A 151 3.39 4.34 -6.44
CA TYR A 151 1.95 4.34 -6.67
C TYR A 151 1.52 3.03 -7.34
N PRO A 152 0.27 2.57 -7.16
CA PRO A 152 -0.26 1.46 -7.93
C PRO A 152 -0.21 1.77 -9.44
N LEU A 153 0.16 0.79 -10.23
CA LEU A 153 0.15 0.91 -11.68
C LEU A 153 -1.26 0.61 -12.18
N VAL A 154 -1.82 1.52 -12.97
CA VAL A 154 -3.12 1.31 -13.65
C VAL A 154 -2.95 0.45 -14.89
N GLU A 155 -1.85 0.69 -15.63
CA GLU A 155 -1.45 -0.10 -16.77
C GLU A 155 0.02 -0.47 -16.63
N SER A 156 0.36 -1.72 -16.93
CA SER A 156 1.73 -2.21 -16.88
C SER A 156 2.04 -3.05 -18.11
N ALA A 157 3.12 -2.73 -18.80
CA ALA A 157 3.65 -3.48 -19.95
C ALA A 157 4.97 -4.12 -19.55
N PHE A 158 4.92 -5.14 -18.71
CA PHE A 158 6.11 -5.88 -18.26
C PHE A 158 6.77 -6.69 -19.38
N ASP A 159 6.07 -6.90 -20.51
CA ASP A 159 6.65 -7.53 -21.71
C ASP A 159 7.89 -6.80 -22.26
N SER A 160 8.01 -5.50 -21.94
CA SER A 160 9.16 -4.67 -22.32
C SER A 160 10.33 -4.78 -21.34
N LEU A 161 10.17 -5.49 -20.22
CA LEU A 161 11.24 -5.71 -19.27
C LEU A 161 12.22 -6.73 -19.85
N VAL A 162 13.50 -6.41 -19.87
CA VAL A 162 14.57 -7.31 -20.32
C VAL A 162 15.31 -7.83 -19.10
N PHE A 163 15.19 -9.12 -18.83
CA PHE A 163 15.92 -9.80 -17.78
C PHE A 163 17.24 -10.35 -18.35
N ARG A 164 18.38 -9.86 -17.86
CA ARG A 164 19.69 -10.33 -18.26
C ARG A 164 20.44 -10.92 -17.07
N SER A 165 20.95 -12.13 -17.23
CA SER A 165 21.91 -12.72 -16.32
C SER A 165 23.31 -12.60 -16.89
N VAL A 166 24.29 -12.36 -16.01
CA VAL A 166 25.71 -12.28 -16.38
C VAL A 166 26.45 -13.29 -15.53
N ASN A 167 27.10 -14.27 -16.17
CA ASN A 167 27.89 -15.26 -15.45
C ASN A 167 29.28 -14.72 -15.08
N PRO A 168 30.06 -15.43 -14.22
CA PRO A 168 31.41 -15.00 -13.84
C PRO A 168 32.38 -14.83 -15.00
N ARG A 169 32.07 -15.39 -16.19
CA ARG A 169 32.86 -15.22 -17.42
C ARG A 169 32.39 -14.05 -18.28
N GLN A 170 31.52 -13.17 -17.72
CA GLN A 170 30.93 -12.01 -18.40
C GLN A 170 30.11 -12.36 -19.66
N GLN A 171 29.57 -13.55 -19.72
CA GLN A 171 28.64 -13.94 -20.78
C GLN A 171 27.24 -13.53 -20.34
N GLU A 172 26.53 -12.82 -21.20
CA GLU A 172 25.15 -12.39 -20.98
C GLU A 172 24.17 -13.40 -21.55
N ALA A 173 23.13 -13.70 -20.82
CA ALA A 173 21.98 -14.45 -21.31
C ALA A 173 20.71 -13.69 -21.03
N ILE A 174 19.78 -13.67 -21.99
CA ILE A 174 18.43 -13.13 -21.82
C ILE A 174 17.56 -14.27 -21.31
N GLY A 175 17.10 -14.13 -20.07
CA GLY A 175 16.23 -15.11 -19.41
C GLY A 175 14.75 -14.77 -19.57
N LYS A 176 13.93 -15.81 -19.53
CA LYS A 176 12.48 -15.67 -19.40
C LYS A 176 12.11 -15.46 -17.93
N TYR A 177 11.07 -14.70 -17.69
CA TYR A 177 10.59 -14.39 -16.36
C TYR A 177 9.06 -14.35 -16.33
N THR A 178 8.50 -14.46 -15.14
CA THR A 178 7.09 -14.19 -14.84
C THR A 178 6.99 -13.01 -13.90
N VAL A 179 5.95 -12.22 -14.04
CA VAL A 179 5.64 -11.10 -13.15
C VAL A 179 4.29 -11.33 -12.53
N VAL A 180 4.24 -11.29 -11.20
CA VAL A 180 3.01 -11.46 -10.43
C VAL A 180 2.86 -10.28 -9.49
N GLN A 181 1.69 -9.62 -9.52
CA GLN A 181 1.35 -8.58 -8.56
C GLN A 181 1.02 -9.20 -7.21
N ASP A 182 1.51 -8.60 -6.14
CA ASP A 182 1.16 -9.00 -4.78
C ASP A 182 -0.31 -8.66 -4.49
N SER A 183 -1.07 -9.65 -4.00
CA SER A 183 -2.49 -9.47 -3.68
C SER A 183 -2.75 -8.57 -2.47
N LEU A 184 -1.76 -8.41 -1.61
CA LEU A 184 -1.81 -7.59 -0.39
C LEU A 184 -1.18 -6.21 -0.56
N ASN A 185 -0.46 -5.97 -1.66
CA ASN A 185 0.15 -4.68 -1.96
C ASN A 185 0.11 -4.41 -3.47
N LEU A 186 -0.85 -3.61 -3.92
CA LEU A 186 -1.05 -3.26 -5.33
C LEU A 186 0.15 -2.56 -5.99
N ARG A 187 1.10 -2.07 -5.20
CA ARG A 187 2.33 -1.42 -5.67
C ARG A 187 3.47 -2.40 -5.88
N LYS A 188 3.32 -3.64 -5.39
CA LYS A 188 4.39 -4.63 -5.32
C LYS A 188 4.23 -5.71 -6.38
N TYR A 189 5.30 -6.00 -7.07
CA TYR A 189 5.39 -7.02 -8.10
C TYR A 189 6.57 -7.94 -7.82
N VAL A 190 6.35 -9.25 -7.95
CA VAL A 190 7.40 -10.26 -7.84
C VAL A 190 7.76 -10.73 -9.24
N VAL A 191 9.03 -10.59 -9.60
CA VAL A 191 9.59 -11.05 -10.87
C VAL A 191 10.40 -12.31 -10.61
N THR A 192 9.97 -13.43 -11.18
CA THR A 192 10.62 -14.73 -10.97
C THR A 192 11.20 -15.25 -12.28
N PRO A 193 12.50 -15.60 -12.33
CA PRO A 193 13.06 -16.29 -13.47
C PRO A 193 12.38 -17.62 -13.73
N VAL A 194 12.12 -17.96 -15.00
CA VAL A 194 11.53 -19.26 -15.39
C VAL A 194 12.60 -20.34 -15.52
N GLU A 195 13.82 -19.93 -15.89
CA GLU A 195 14.96 -20.82 -16.10
C GLU A 195 16.05 -20.52 -15.06
N LYS A 196 16.87 -21.53 -14.75
CA LYS A 196 18.04 -21.31 -13.89
C LYS A 196 18.98 -20.28 -14.49
N LEU A 197 19.44 -19.38 -13.64
CA LEU A 197 20.46 -18.40 -14.02
C LEU A 197 21.79 -19.13 -14.22
N GLN A 198 22.45 -18.84 -15.33
CA GLN A 198 23.74 -19.47 -15.67
C GLN A 198 24.92 -18.73 -15.03
#